data_99e4d6f3cad94d387263b13d1ad4cbfc
#
_entry.id   99e4d6f3cad94d387263b13d1ad4cbfc
#
_cell.length_a   1.000
_cell.length_b   1.000
_cell.length_c   1.000
_cell.angle_alpha   90.00
_cell.angle_beta   90.00
_cell.angle_gamma   90.00
#
_symmetry.space_group_name_H-M   'P 1'
#
loop_
_entity.id
_entity.type
_entity.pdbx_description
1 polymer ?
#
loop_
_entity_poly.entity_id
_entity_poly.type
_entity_poly.pdbx_seq_one_letter_code
_entity_poly.pdbx_strand_id
1 'polypeptide(L)'
;MMPVLEVAGLGFRYDTRAVLDGITLQIGPGESVGLAGANGSGKSTLLWCIAGLLHGSGEVRLFGLSPSATSRRRVGMVFQNPEDQLFMPTVEQDLMLPLINIGGPVEDARREALNWLDRFGLAGYAASPATHLSLGQRKRAAVALAMVRRPEFLILDEPTAELDGRAIRPLSRTLNELSVAKLIASHHLDFLRRTTMRMIVLQDGKIRAQGPTASLLDDTRLLEEAGLI
;
A
#
# COMPACT_ATOMS: atom_id res chain seq x y z
N MET A 1 7.39 18.87 11.20
CA MET A 1 7.75 17.44 11.25
C MET A 1 8.13 17.03 9.84
N MET A 2 9.22 16.28 9.63
CA MET A 2 9.65 15.88 8.29
C MET A 2 8.64 14.90 7.68
N PRO A 3 8.22 15.06 6.41
CA PRO A 3 7.32 14.14 5.74
C PRO A 3 7.97 12.76 5.54
N VAL A 4 7.14 11.71 5.47
CA VAL A 4 7.61 10.36 5.14
C VAL A 4 7.77 10.18 3.64
N LEU A 5 6.99 10.93 2.85
CA LEU A 5 7.05 10.96 1.39
C LEU A 5 6.95 12.39 0.87
N GLU A 6 7.82 12.73 -0.07
CA GLU A 6 7.75 13.93 -0.92
C GLU A 6 7.93 13.51 -2.37
N VAL A 7 7.05 13.98 -3.23
CA VAL A 7 7.11 13.79 -4.68
C VAL A 7 7.00 15.17 -5.33
N ALA A 8 7.94 15.52 -6.20
CA ALA A 8 7.99 16.80 -6.87
C ALA A 8 8.14 16.62 -8.39
N GLY A 9 7.09 16.96 -9.13
CA GLY A 9 7.08 16.96 -10.60
C GLY A 9 7.36 15.58 -11.21
N LEU A 10 6.94 14.49 -10.56
CA LEU A 10 7.20 13.13 -11.04
C LEU A 10 6.46 12.90 -12.36
N GLY A 11 7.22 12.53 -13.40
CA GLY A 11 6.72 12.03 -14.68
C GLY A 11 7.23 10.62 -14.94
N PHE A 12 6.43 9.79 -15.60
CA PHE A 12 6.85 8.44 -15.99
C PHE A 12 6.28 8.04 -17.35
N ARG A 13 7.07 7.30 -18.15
CA ARG A 13 6.68 6.78 -19.45
C ARG A 13 7.08 5.31 -19.56
N TYR A 14 6.18 4.50 -20.14
CA TYR A 14 6.56 3.21 -20.71
C TYR A 14 6.81 3.44 -22.19
N ASP A 15 8.04 3.27 -22.65
CA ASP A 15 8.48 3.60 -24.01
C ASP A 15 8.02 5.01 -24.45
N THR A 16 7.07 5.10 -25.37
CA THR A 16 6.52 6.35 -25.89
C THR A 16 5.28 6.83 -25.13
N ARG A 17 4.61 5.96 -24.36
CA ARG A 17 3.35 6.27 -23.67
C ARG A 17 3.62 6.94 -22.33
N ALA A 18 3.23 8.20 -22.19
CA ALA A 18 3.22 8.88 -20.89
C ALA A 18 2.13 8.26 -19.99
N VAL A 19 2.50 7.98 -18.73
CA VAL A 19 1.59 7.41 -17.72
C VAL A 19 1.45 8.32 -16.51
N LEU A 20 2.51 9.04 -16.14
CA LEU A 20 2.48 10.07 -15.09
C LEU A 20 3.04 11.37 -15.67
N ASP A 21 2.41 12.49 -15.29
CA ASP A 21 2.80 13.82 -15.76
C ASP A 21 2.71 14.85 -14.62
N GLY A 22 3.87 15.26 -14.11
CA GLY A 22 4.00 16.35 -13.16
C GLY A 22 3.38 16.10 -11.78
N ILE A 23 3.39 14.85 -11.28
CA ILE A 23 2.82 14.49 -9.98
C ILE A 23 3.60 15.18 -8.86
N THR A 24 2.88 15.94 -8.02
CA THR A 24 3.44 16.58 -6.84
C THR A 24 2.54 16.31 -5.64
N LEU A 25 3.07 15.66 -4.62
CA LEU A 25 2.35 15.33 -3.39
C LEU A 25 3.31 15.13 -2.21
N GLN A 26 2.76 15.18 -1.00
CA GLN A 26 3.50 14.97 0.24
C GLN A 26 2.64 14.18 1.23
N ILE A 27 3.26 13.30 2.03
CA ILE A 27 2.60 12.55 3.10
C ILE A 27 3.37 12.73 4.40
N GLY A 28 2.66 13.13 5.44
CA GLY A 28 3.21 13.29 6.79
C GLY A 28 3.28 11.99 7.59
N PRO A 29 4.03 11.97 8.71
CA PRO A 29 4.06 10.83 9.62
C PRO A 29 2.66 10.50 10.17
N GLY A 30 2.29 9.20 10.17
CA GLY A 30 1.00 8.72 10.64
C GLY A 30 -0.20 9.09 9.77
N GLU A 31 -0.01 9.83 8.68
CA GLU A 31 -1.09 10.23 7.78
C GLU A 31 -1.59 9.04 6.96
N SER A 32 -2.91 8.90 6.82
CA SER A 32 -3.53 7.89 5.96
C SER A 32 -4.15 8.58 4.74
N VAL A 33 -3.56 8.32 3.56
CA VAL A 33 -3.92 8.96 2.29
C VAL A 33 -4.47 7.93 1.32
N GLY A 34 -5.64 8.20 0.75
CA GLY A 34 -6.23 7.43 -0.34
C GLY A 34 -5.72 7.92 -1.71
N LEU A 35 -5.51 7.02 -2.62
CA LEU A 35 -5.24 7.30 -4.03
C LEU A 35 -6.36 6.68 -4.86
N ALA A 36 -7.35 7.48 -5.22
CA ALA A 36 -8.47 7.08 -6.08
C ALA A 36 -8.16 7.39 -7.54
N GLY A 37 -8.73 6.61 -8.45
CA GLY A 37 -8.60 6.81 -9.89
C GLY A 37 -9.14 5.60 -10.64
N ALA A 38 -9.62 5.80 -11.85
CA ALA A 38 -10.09 4.73 -12.72
C ALA A 38 -8.98 3.72 -13.06
N ASN A 39 -9.34 2.56 -13.59
CA ASN A 39 -8.35 1.61 -14.09
C ASN A 39 -7.53 2.25 -15.21
N GLY A 40 -6.20 2.08 -15.13
CA GLY A 40 -5.28 2.70 -16.09
C GLY A 40 -4.93 4.17 -15.82
N SER A 41 -5.44 4.81 -14.76
CA SER A 41 -5.10 6.20 -14.40
C SER A 41 -3.64 6.41 -13.97
N GLY A 42 -2.88 5.33 -13.70
CA GLY A 42 -1.47 5.39 -13.30
C GLY A 42 -1.21 5.09 -11.82
N LYS A 43 -2.21 4.65 -11.04
CA LYS A 43 -2.06 4.39 -9.58
C LYS A 43 -0.88 3.47 -9.26
N SER A 44 -0.86 2.25 -9.78
CA SER A 44 0.20 1.27 -9.52
C SER A 44 1.57 1.78 -9.99
N THR A 45 1.62 2.45 -11.15
CA THR A 45 2.85 3.07 -11.66
C THR A 45 3.38 4.13 -10.68
N LEU A 46 2.49 4.98 -10.15
CA LEU A 46 2.87 5.97 -9.13
C LEU A 46 3.40 5.29 -7.87
N LEU A 47 2.71 4.25 -7.36
CA LEU A 47 3.16 3.51 -6.19
C LEU A 47 4.54 2.85 -6.41
N TRP A 48 4.79 2.29 -7.59
CA TRP A 48 6.07 1.67 -7.93
C TRP A 48 7.20 2.70 -8.09
N CYS A 49 6.91 3.89 -8.63
CA CYS A 49 7.87 5.00 -8.64
C CYS A 49 8.21 5.45 -7.20
N ILE A 50 7.20 5.60 -6.34
CA ILE A 50 7.40 5.96 -4.93
C ILE A 50 8.23 4.89 -4.19
N ALA A 51 7.95 3.60 -4.43
CA ALA A 51 8.71 2.49 -3.86
C ALA A 51 10.15 2.38 -4.43
N GLY A 52 10.48 3.15 -5.47
CA GLY A 52 11.77 3.09 -6.16
C GLY A 52 11.98 1.81 -6.98
N LEU A 53 10.89 1.18 -7.41
CA LEU A 53 10.88 0.05 -8.34
C LEU A 53 10.93 0.51 -9.80
N LEU A 54 10.36 1.70 -10.07
CA LEU A 54 10.43 2.39 -11.36
C LEU A 54 11.09 3.75 -11.17
N HIS A 55 11.83 4.21 -12.20
CA HIS A 55 12.52 5.48 -12.18
C HIS A 55 11.93 6.40 -13.25
N GLY A 56 11.32 7.52 -12.81
CA GLY A 56 10.77 8.56 -13.67
C GLY A 56 11.61 9.85 -13.65
N SER A 57 11.13 10.89 -14.31
CA SER A 57 11.63 12.26 -14.16
C SER A 57 11.07 12.89 -12.89
N GLY A 58 11.62 14.03 -12.48
CA GLY A 58 11.24 14.68 -11.22
C GLY A 58 11.95 14.07 -10.01
N GLU A 59 11.40 14.30 -8.84
CA GLU A 59 12.05 13.88 -7.60
C GLU A 59 11.09 13.11 -6.69
N VAL A 60 11.58 12.00 -6.10
CA VAL A 60 10.91 11.27 -5.02
C VAL A 60 11.86 11.22 -3.84
N ARG A 61 11.36 11.58 -2.65
CA ARG A 61 12.10 11.47 -1.39
C ARG A 61 11.28 10.65 -0.39
N LEU A 62 11.91 9.64 0.19
CA LEU A 62 11.40 8.86 1.31
C LEU A 62 12.19 9.26 2.56
N PHE A 63 11.49 9.83 3.55
CA PHE A 63 12.14 10.31 4.80
C PHE A 63 13.28 11.31 4.53
N GLY A 64 13.08 12.20 3.54
CA GLY A 64 14.08 13.18 3.11
C GLY A 64 15.21 12.63 2.24
N LEU A 65 15.24 11.33 1.95
CA LEU A 65 16.27 10.65 1.16
C LEU A 65 15.73 10.17 -0.18
N SER A 66 16.54 10.16 -1.22
CA SER A 66 16.20 9.48 -2.47
C SER A 66 15.91 7.98 -2.22
N PRO A 67 15.04 7.32 -3.00
CA PRO A 67 14.76 5.91 -2.86
C PRO A 67 16.03 5.06 -2.99
N SER A 68 16.42 4.41 -1.92
CA SER A 68 17.66 3.63 -1.78
C SER A 68 17.38 2.37 -0.96
N ALA A 69 18.34 1.48 -0.87
CA ALA A 69 18.21 0.29 -0.01
C ALA A 69 17.89 0.68 1.45
N THR A 70 18.45 1.80 1.94
CA THR A 70 18.25 2.29 3.31
C THR A 70 16.85 2.84 3.50
N SER A 71 16.37 3.75 2.63
CA SER A 71 15.03 4.35 2.75
C SER A 71 13.93 3.31 2.49
N ARG A 72 14.12 2.39 1.53
CA ARG A 72 13.17 1.30 1.24
C ARG A 72 13.00 0.29 2.39
N ARG A 73 14.01 0.14 3.25
CA ARG A 73 13.88 -0.71 4.44
C ARG A 73 12.81 -0.23 5.41
N ARG A 74 12.46 1.05 5.38
CA ARG A 74 11.46 1.72 6.22
C ARG A 74 10.07 1.74 5.56
N VAL A 75 9.94 1.17 4.36
CA VAL A 75 8.68 1.10 3.59
C VAL A 75 8.20 -0.34 3.54
N GLY A 76 6.94 -0.57 3.88
CA GLY A 76 6.21 -1.79 3.59
C GLY A 76 5.40 -1.62 2.30
N MET A 77 5.33 -2.64 1.47
CA MET A 77 4.52 -2.62 0.25
C MET A 77 3.63 -3.85 0.17
N VAL A 78 2.38 -3.62 -0.19
CA VAL A 78 1.38 -4.67 -0.43
C VAL A 78 0.96 -4.55 -1.90
N PHE A 79 1.21 -5.62 -2.67
CA PHE A 79 0.82 -5.69 -4.07
C PHE A 79 -0.64 -6.06 -4.24
N GLN A 80 -1.20 -5.76 -5.40
CA GLN A 80 -2.57 -6.09 -5.74
C GLN A 80 -2.83 -7.60 -5.60
N ASN A 81 -1.93 -8.44 -6.09
CA ASN A 81 -2.01 -9.89 -6.00
C ASN A 81 -1.21 -10.39 -4.79
N PRO A 82 -1.83 -10.99 -3.76
CA PRO A 82 -1.09 -11.53 -2.63
C PRO A 82 -0.17 -12.70 -2.99
N GLU A 83 -0.43 -13.39 -4.11
CA GLU A 83 0.40 -14.49 -4.63
C GLU A 83 1.78 -14.01 -5.10
N ASP A 84 1.91 -12.73 -5.47
CA ASP A 84 3.21 -12.14 -5.81
C ASP A 84 4.11 -11.93 -4.58
N GLN A 85 3.56 -12.11 -3.36
CA GLN A 85 4.25 -11.89 -2.10
C GLN A 85 4.31 -13.11 -1.19
N LEU A 86 3.35 -14.03 -1.30
CA LEU A 86 3.22 -15.24 -0.47
C LEU A 86 3.58 -16.45 -1.33
N PHE A 87 4.84 -16.89 -1.24
CA PHE A 87 5.40 -17.93 -2.11
C PHE A 87 6.18 -19.02 -1.36
N MET A 88 6.37 -18.87 -0.04
CA MET A 88 7.03 -19.88 0.77
C MET A 88 6.09 -21.06 1.07
N PRO A 89 6.62 -22.24 1.45
CA PRO A 89 5.80 -23.41 1.78
C PRO A 89 4.74 -23.13 2.86
N THR A 90 5.00 -22.19 3.79
CA THR A 90 4.03 -21.79 4.82
C THR A 90 3.96 -20.28 4.98
N VAL A 91 2.82 -19.78 5.44
CA VAL A 91 2.61 -18.34 5.69
C VAL A 91 3.57 -17.82 6.76
N GLU A 92 3.88 -18.63 7.78
CA GLU A 92 4.89 -18.30 8.79
C GLU A 92 6.26 -18.03 8.14
N GLN A 93 6.68 -18.90 7.22
CA GLN A 93 7.96 -18.77 6.52
C GLN A 93 8.00 -17.52 5.63
N ASP A 94 6.89 -17.15 4.97
CA ASP A 94 6.81 -15.89 4.24
C ASP A 94 7.11 -14.68 5.15
N LEU A 95 6.52 -14.64 6.35
CA LEU A 95 6.74 -13.55 7.29
C LEU A 95 8.14 -13.57 7.94
N MET A 96 8.74 -14.76 8.11
CA MET A 96 10.10 -14.90 8.64
C MET A 96 11.17 -14.41 7.66
N LEU A 97 10.96 -14.64 6.36
CA LEU A 97 11.96 -14.42 5.33
C LEU A 97 12.57 -13.00 5.34
N PRO A 98 11.81 -11.90 5.42
CA PRO A 98 12.37 -10.55 5.48
C PRO A 98 13.23 -10.29 6.73
N LEU A 99 12.94 -10.96 7.85
CA LEU A 99 13.68 -10.82 9.10
C LEU A 99 14.99 -11.61 9.06
N ILE A 100 14.97 -12.81 8.49
CA ILE A 100 16.15 -13.64 8.30
C ILE A 100 17.11 -12.97 7.31
N ASN A 101 16.59 -12.38 6.22
CA ASN A 101 17.40 -11.72 5.19
C ASN A 101 18.17 -10.48 5.72
N ILE A 102 17.76 -9.90 6.84
CA ILE A 102 18.51 -8.82 7.50
C ILE A 102 19.45 -9.32 8.61
N GLY A 103 19.61 -10.65 8.73
CA GLY A 103 20.50 -11.29 9.70
C GLY A 103 19.86 -11.55 11.07
N GLY A 104 18.53 -11.47 11.19
CA GLY A 104 17.83 -11.80 12.43
C GLY A 104 17.91 -13.29 12.76
N PRO A 105 18.01 -13.67 14.07
CA PRO A 105 17.94 -15.06 14.50
C PRO A 105 16.61 -15.71 14.10
N VAL A 106 16.64 -16.97 13.68
CA VAL A 106 15.46 -17.70 13.19
C VAL A 106 14.34 -17.75 14.22
N GLU A 107 14.66 -17.99 15.49
CA GLU A 107 13.67 -18.06 16.58
C GLU A 107 13.00 -16.71 16.84
N ASP A 108 13.75 -15.59 16.75
CA ASP A 108 13.19 -14.26 16.89
C ASP A 108 12.31 -13.90 15.68
N ALA A 109 12.74 -14.26 14.47
CA ALA A 109 11.96 -14.10 13.26
C ALA A 109 10.64 -14.88 13.33
N ARG A 110 10.67 -16.09 13.84
CA ARG A 110 9.49 -16.93 14.04
C ARG A 110 8.52 -16.31 15.04
N ARG A 111 9.03 -15.90 16.21
CA ARG A 111 8.20 -15.24 17.22
C ARG A 111 7.52 -13.99 16.69
N GLU A 112 8.25 -13.14 15.98
CA GLU A 112 7.69 -11.92 15.38
C GLU A 112 6.65 -12.25 14.29
N ALA A 113 6.92 -13.23 13.43
CA ALA A 113 5.98 -13.69 12.42
C ALA A 113 4.66 -14.18 13.05
N LEU A 114 4.72 -15.00 14.07
CA LEU A 114 3.53 -15.50 14.78
C LEU A 114 2.75 -14.37 15.47
N ASN A 115 3.43 -13.39 16.07
CA ASN A 115 2.80 -12.20 16.65
C ASN A 115 2.01 -11.40 15.62
N TRP A 116 2.58 -11.20 14.42
CA TRP A 116 1.88 -10.50 13.34
C TRP A 116 0.71 -11.32 12.79
N LEU A 117 0.88 -12.63 12.62
CA LEU A 117 -0.24 -13.49 12.18
C LEU A 117 -1.39 -13.47 13.18
N ASP A 118 -1.11 -13.48 14.47
CA ASP A 118 -2.14 -13.38 15.53
C ASP A 118 -2.89 -12.05 15.45
N ARG A 119 -2.18 -10.93 15.38
CA ARG A 119 -2.78 -9.59 15.23
C ARG A 119 -3.72 -9.48 14.02
N PHE A 120 -3.46 -10.24 12.95
CA PHE A 120 -4.27 -10.27 11.75
C PHE A 120 -5.34 -11.38 11.76
N GLY A 121 -5.49 -12.11 12.89
CA GLY A 121 -6.43 -13.21 13.03
C GLY A 121 -6.10 -14.40 12.15
N LEU A 122 -4.80 -14.69 11.99
CA LEU A 122 -4.26 -15.75 11.12
C LEU A 122 -3.40 -16.76 11.86
N ALA A 123 -3.35 -16.73 13.20
CA ALA A 123 -2.51 -17.65 14.00
C ALA A 123 -2.72 -19.13 13.65
N GLY A 124 -3.98 -19.55 13.42
CA GLY A 124 -4.33 -20.92 13.05
C GLY A 124 -3.86 -21.35 11.65
N TYR A 125 -3.34 -20.41 10.83
CA TYR A 125 -2.88 -20.66 9.47
C TYR A 125 -1.36 -20.58 9.31
N ALA A 126 -0.62 -20.35 10.39
CA ALA A 126 0.84 -20.15 10.35
C ALA A 126 1.58 -21.27 9.60
N ALA A 127 1.27 -22.52 9.90
CA ALA A 127 1.87 -23.70 9.28
C ALA A 127 1.22 -24.13 7.96
N SER A 128 0.23 -23.37 7.46
CA SER A 128 -0.48 -23.68 6.20
C SER A 128 0.17 -22.98 5.01
N PRO A 129 0.15 -23.57 3.81
CA PRO A 129 0.48 -22.85 2.59
C PRO A 129 -0.57 -21.75 2.32
N ALA A 130 -0.14 -20.65 1.70
CA ALA A 130 -1.00 -19.52 1.39
C ALA A 130 -2.21 -19.92 0.50
N THR A 131 -2.07 -20.96 -0.31
CA THR A 131 -3.15 -21.50 -1.16
C THR A 131 -4.33 -22.08 -0.38
N HIS A 132 -4.14 -22.44 0.89
CA HIS A 132 -5.22 -22.92 1.76
C HIS A 132 -6.00 -21.78 2.44
N LEU A 133 -5.57 -20.55 2.30
CA LEU A 133 -6.24 -19.37 2.83
C LEU A 133 -7.27 -18.83 1.83
N SER A 134 -8.39 -18.30 2.33
CA SER A 134 -9.30 -17.51 1.49
C SER A 134 -8.59 -16.25 0.97
N LEU A 135 -9.10 -15.64 -0.11
CA LEU A 135 -8.50 -14.43 -0.66
C LEU A 135 -8.37 -13.30 0.39
N GLY A 136 -9.41 -13.08 1.20
CA GLY A 136 -9.37 -12.09 2.29
C GLY A 136 -8.33 -12.41 3.37
N GLN A 137 -8.09 -13.70 3.65
CA GLN A 137 -7.01 -14.13 4.54
C GLN A 137 -5.64 -13.90 3.90
N ARG A 138 -5.46 -14.23 2.61
CA ARG A 138 -4.21 -13.95 1.87
C ARG A 138 -3.89 -12.46 1.84
N LYS A 139 -4.89 -11.59 1.57
CA LYS A 139 -4.70 -10.13 1.62
C LYS A 139 -4.24 -9.65 2.99
N ARG A 140 -4.83 -10.16 4.09
CA ARG A 140 -4.37 -9.85 5.44
C ARG A 140 -2.97 -10.38 5.74
N ALA A 141 -2.63 -11.58 5.26
CA ALA A 141 -1.29 -12.14 5.39
C ALA A 141 -0.24 -11.28 4.65
N ALA A 142 -0.56 -10.78 3.44
CA ALA A 142 0.29 -9.86 2.69
C ALA A 142 0.53 -8.53 3.45
N VAL A 143 -0.50 -7.99 4.11
CA VAL A 143 -0.32 -6.81 4.99
C VAL A 143 0.53 -7.15 6.20
N ALA A 144 0.33 -8.32 6.85
CA ALA A 144 1.17 -8.77 7.97
C ALA A 144 2.64 -8.92 7.55
N LEU A 145 2.88 -9.50 6.37
CA LEU A 145 4.21 -9.61 5.77
C LEU A 145 4.86 -8.23 5.56
N ALA A 146 4.12 -7.26 5.01
CA ALA A 146 4.63 -5.91 4.82
C ALA A 146 4.96 -5.20 6.14
N MET A 147 4.24 -5.55 7.23
CA MET A 147 4.39 -4.96 8.56
C MET A 147 5.45 -5.62 9.44
N VAL A 148 5.88 -6.85 9.14
CA VAL A 148 6.77 -7.64 10.01
C VAL A 148 8.10 -6.95 10.35
N ARG A 149 8.59 -6.10 9.44
CA ARG A 149 9.80 -5.27 9.63
C ARG A 149 9.53 -3.92 10.30
N ARG A 150 8.28 -3.69 10.76
CA ARG A 150 7.86 -2.46 11.41
C ARG A 150 8.17 -1.20 10.58
N PRO A 151 7.67 -1.12 9.32
CA PRO A 151 7.89 0.03 8.47
C PRO A 151 7.28 1.30 9.08
N GLU A 152 7.78 2.45 8.67
CA GLU A 152 7.25 3.77 9.04
C GLU A 152 6.27 4.30 7.99
N PHE A 153 6.28 3.72 6.78
CA PHE A 153 5.37 4.02 5.69
C PHE A 153 4.89 2.75 5.01
N LEU A 154 3.59 2.62 4.79
CA LEU A 154 2.96 1.47 4.16
C LEU A 154 2.28 1.90 2.86
N ILE A 155 2.65 1.25 1.75
CA ILE A 155 2.07 1.43 0.43
C ILE A 155 1.18 0.22 0.15
N LEU A 156 -0.09 0.45 -0.23
CA LEU A 156 -1.02 -0.62 -0.56
C LEU A 156 -1.60 -0.38 -1.97
N ASP A 157 -1.41 -1.35 -2.86
CA ASP A 157 -1.97 -1.34 -4.20
C ASP A 157 -3.20 -2.24 -4.26
N GLU A 158 -4.38 -1.64 -4.42
CA GLU A 158 -5.68 -2.30 -4.53
C GLU A 158 -5.90 -3.44 -3.51
N PRO A 159 -5.73 -3.20 -2.19
CA PRO A 159 -5.78 -4.27 -1.19
C PRO A 159 -7.17 -4.91 -1.07
N THR A 160 -8.20 -4.29 -1.64
CA THR A 160 -9.59 -4.76 -1.63
C THR A 160 -10.03 -5.39 -2.95
N ALA A 161 -9.17 -5.44 -3.97
CA ALA A 161 -9.52 -6.05 -5.25
C ALA A 161 -10.02 -7.49 -5.06
N GLU A 162 -11.14 -7.81 -5.72
CA GLU A 162 -11.79 -9.13 -5.69
C GLU A 162 -12.34 -9.55 -4.31
N LEU A 163 -12.35 -8.66 -3.31
CA LEU A 163 -12.95 -8.95 -2.01
C LEU A 163 -14.43 -8.58 -1.98
N ASP A 164 -15.24 -9.41 -1.36
CA ASP A 164 -16.61 -9.06 -0.99
C ASP A 164 -16.66 -8.12 0.23
N GLY A 165 -17.82 -7.52 0.48
CA GLY A 165 -18.00 -6.58 1.59
C GLY A 165 -17.75 -7.20 2.98
N ARG A 166 -17.86 -8.54 3.13
CA ARG A 166 -17.56 -9.22 4.40
C ARG A 166 -16.06 -9.32 4.65
N ALA A 167 -15.29 -9.57 3.60
CA ALA A 167 -13.83 -9.65 3.67
C ALA A 167 -13.16 -8.27 3.80
N ILE A 168 -13.76 -7.20 3.24
CA ILE A 168 -13.25 -5.81 3.33
C ILE A 168 -13.27 -5.30 4.78
N ARG A 169 -14.32 -5.61 5.57
CA ARG A 169 -14.45 -5.09 6.94
C ARG A 169 -13.30 -5.44 7.88
N PRO A 170 -12.87 -6.72 7.99
CA PRO A 170 -11.72 -7.08 8.81
C PRO A 170 -10.44 -6.37 8.36
N LEU A 171 -10.19 -6.28 7.04
CA LEU A 171 -9.04 -5.59 6.49
C LEU A 171 -9.03 -4.09 6.86
N SER A 172 -10.19 -3.41 6.70
CA SER A 172 -10.33 -1.99 7.09
C SER A 172 -10.03 -1.78 8.57
N ARG A 173 -10.56 -2.65 9.46
CA ARG A 173 -10.31 -2.56 10.89
C ARG A 173 -8.83 -2.66 11.19
N THR A 174 -8.17 -3.68 10.65
CA THR A 174 -6.73 -3.90 10.87
C THR A 174 -5.90 -2.72 10.37
N LEU A 175 -6.21 -2.17 9.18
CA LEU A 175 -5.49 -1.01 8.66
C LEU A 175 -5.68 0.25 9.52
N ASN A 176 -6.85 0.44 10.13
CA ASN A 176 -7.12 1.57 11.02
C ASN A 176 -6.39 1.46 12.38
N GLU A 177 -6.09 0.24 12.83
CA GLU A 177 -5.32 -0.02 14.05
C GLU A 177 -3.80 0.21 13.86
N LEU A 178 -3.32 0.31 12.61
CA LEU A 178 -1.93 0.59 12.31
C LEU A 178 -1.65 2.10 12.37
N SER A 179 -0.78 2.54 13.26
CA SER A 179 -0.38 3.95 13.40
C SER A 179 0.63 4.43 12.35
N VAL A 180 1.06 3.57 11.43
CA VAL A 180 2.01 3.87 10.36
C VAL A 180 1.39 4.81 9.33
N ALA A 181 2.21 5.68 8.71
CA ALA A 181 1.76 6.45 7.56
C ALA A 181 1.37 5.50 6.41
N LYS A 182 0.28 5.81 5.67
CA LYS A 182 -0.25 4.92 4.63
C LYS A 182 -0.60 5.66 3.36
N LEU A 183 -0.27 5.06 2.21
CA LEU A 183 -0.81 5.43 0.90
C LEU A 183 -1.56 4.21 0.34
N ILE A 184 -2.87 4.35 0.17
CA ILE A 184 -3.77 3.27 -0.21
C ILE A 184 -4.38 3.58 -1.57
N ALA A 185 -3.93 2.90 -2.61
CA ALA A 185 -4.59 2.96 -3.91
C ALA A 185 -5.80 2.03 -3.91
N SER A 186 -6.96 2.54 -4.26
CA SER A 186 -8.17 1.74 -4.44
C SER A 186 -9.21 2.46 -5.30
N HIS A 187 -9.98 1.69 -6.07
CA HIS A 187 -11.21 2.15 -6.73
C HIS A 187 -12.45 1.98 -5.82
N HIS A 188 -12.30 1.33 -4.67
CA HIS A 188 -13.38 1.09 -3.70
C HIS A 188 -13.57 2.33 -2.81
N LEU A 189 -14.44 3.25 -3.19
CA LEU A 189 -14.61 4.55 -2.53
C LEU A 189 -15.05 4.42 -1.07
N ASP A 190 -15.97 3.49 -0.74
CA ASP A 190 -16.39 3.22 0.64
C ASP A 190 -15.25 2.70 1.52
N PHE A 191 -14.33 1.94 0.97
CA PHE A 191 -13.14 1.50 1.69
C PHE A 191 -12.20 2.67 1.98
N LEU A 192 -11.95 3.54 1.00
CA LEU A 192 -11.16 4.76 1.21
C LEU A 192 -11.82 5.69 2.23
N ARG A 193 -13.15 5.88 2.19
CA ARG A 193 -13.90 6.66 3.20
C ARG A 193 -13.65 6.17 4.63
N ARG A 194 -13.48 4.86 4.81
CA ARG A 194 -13.30 4.24 6.13
C ARG A 194 -11.86 4.20 6.63
N THR A 195 -10.89 4.29 5.71
CA THR A 195 -9.48 4.00 6.02
C THR A 195 -8.54 5.18 5.80
N THR A 196 -9.03 6.28 5.22
CA THR A 196 -8.19 7.43 4.90
C THR A 196 -8.80 8.75 5.37
N MET A 197 -7.97 9.69 5.79
CA MET A 197 -8.37 11.03 6.20
C MET A 197 -8.30 12.02 5.04
N ARG A 198 -7.34 11.85 4.16
CA ARG A 198 -7.12 12.63 2.94
C ARG A 198 -7.11 11.71 1.72
N MET A 199 -7.55 12.22 0.59
CA MET A 199 -7.57 11.50 -0.68
C MET A 199 -6.96 12.34 -1.80
N ILE A 200 -6.35 11.66 -2.74
CA ILE A 200 -5.83 12.17 -4.01
C ILE A 200 -6.63 11.48 -5.10
N VAL A 201 -7.18 12.24 -6.04
CA VAL A 201 -7.84 11.73 -7.25
C VAL A 201 -6.86 11.84 -8.40
N LEU A 202 -6.48 10.67 -8.94
CA LEU A 202 -5.59 10.55 -10.11
C LEU A 202 -6.41 10.29 -11.37
N GLN A 203 -6.24 11.14 -12.38
CA GLN A 203 -6.88 11.01 -13.67
C GLN A 203 -5.85 11.26 -14.77
N ASP A 204 -5.77 10.35 -15.75
CA ASP A 204 -4.88 10.46 -16.92
C ASP A 204 -3.42 10.82 -16.56
N GLY A 205 -2.90 10.20 -15.48
CA GLY A 205 -1.55 10.42 -15.02
C GLY A 205 -1.32 11.75 -14.28
N LYS A 206 -2.36 12.50 -13.95
CA LYS A 206 -2.29 13.79 -13.23
C LYS A 206 -3.12 13.78 -11.96
N ILE A 207 -2.72 14.58 -10.98
CA ILE A 207 -3.57 14.85 -9.81
C ILE A 207 -4.68 15.80 -10.23
N ARG A 208 -5.91 15.30 -10.26
CA ARG A 208 -7.12 16.08 -10.56
C ARG A 208 -7.58 16.87 -9.36
N ALA A 209 -7.54 16.25 -8.16
CA ALA A 209 -7.92 16.87 -6.90
C ALA A 209 -7.19 16.20 -5.74
N GLN A 210 -7.02 16.94 -4.64
CA GLN A 210 -6.56 16.40 -3.35
C GLN A 210 -7.20 17.18 -2.20
N GLY A 211 -7.58 16.49 -1.14
CA GLY A 211 -8.26 17.10 0.00
C GLY A 211 -8.78 16.08 1.00
N PRO A 212 -9.59 16.50 1.99
CA PRO A 212 -10.23 15.59 2.93
C PRO A 212 -11.05 14.53 2.18
N THR A 213 -10.90 13.26 2.56
CA THR A 213 -11.55 12.13 1.87
C THR A 213 -13.07 12.31 1.81
N ALA A 214 -13.71 12.72 2.92
CA ALA A 214 -15.14 12.92 2.96
C ALA A 214 -15.60 13.95 1.92
N SER A 215 -14.93 15.12 1.87
CA SER A 215 -15.29 16.21 0.96
C SER A 215 -15.16 15.81 -0.52
N LEU A 216 -14.10 15.08 -0.88
CA LEU A 216 -13.90 14.64 -2.27
C LEU A 216 -14.88 13.53 -2.66
N LEU A 217 -15.28 12.67 -1.73
CA LEU A 217 -16.26 11.61 -1.97
C LEU A 217 -17.71 12.12 -2.00
N ASP A 218 -17.97 13.32 -1.51
CA ASP A 218 -19.28 13.97 -1.58
C ASP A 218 -19.42 14.85 -2.85
N ASP A 219 -18.32 15.08 -3.59
CA ASP A 219 -18.32 15.79 -4.88
C ASP A 219 -18.61 14.80 -6.03
N THR A 220 -19.90 14.56 -6.26
CA THR A 220 -20.38 13.65 -7.32
C THR A 220 -19.85 14.04 -8.69
N ARG A 221 -19.79 15.33 -9.01
CA ARG A 221 -19.29 15.81 -10.29
C ARG A 221 -17.81 15.45 -10.50
N LEU A 222 -16.97 15.66 -9.48
CA LEU A 222 -15.56 15.25 -9.53
C LEU A 222 -15.43 13.75 -9.77
N LEU A 223 -16.24 12.93 -9.09
CA LEU A 223 -16.18 11.48 -9.21
C LEU A 223 -16.62 10.99 -10.59
N GLU A 224 -17.69 11.59 -11.18
CA GLU A 224 -18.14 11.30 -12.56
C GLU A 224 -17.05 11.68 -13.57
N GLU A 225 -16.52 12.92 -13.50
CA GLU A 225 -15.46 13.39 -14.39
C GLU A 225 -14.18 12.53 -14.30
N ALA A 226 -13.89 11.98 -13.12
CA ALA A 226 -12.74 11.08 -12.88
C ALA A 226 -13.03 9.60 -13.23
N GLY A 227 -14.26 9.26 -13.64
CA GLY A 227 -14.68 7.89 -13.97
C GLY A 227 -14.66 6.95 -12.77
N LEU A 228 -15.01 7.45 -11.57
CA LEU A 228 -15.05 6.71 -10.31
C LEU A 228 -16.46 6.24 -9.93
N ILE A 229 -17.47 6.84 -10.52
CA ILE A 229 -18.89 6.46 -10.47
C ILE A 229 -19.51 6.64 -11.85
#